data_107b0ac77aa70b25cdf700614fdf2998
#
_entry.id   107b0ac77aa70b25cdf700614fdf2998
#
_cell.length_a   1.000
_cell.length_b   1.000
_cell.length_c   1.000
_cell.angle_alpha   90.00
_cell.angle_beta   90.00
_cell.angle_gamma   90.00
#
_symmetry.space_group_name_H-M   'P 1'
#
loop_
_entity.id
_entity.type
_entity.pdbx_description
1 polymer ?
#
loop_
_entity_poly.entity_id
_entity_poly.type
_entity_poly.pdbx_seq_one_letter_code
_entity_poly.pdbx_strand_id
1 'polypeptide(L)'
;LTPSHPARRPDPSAGRNQSRTRRNAISPEASAQGQSTLGTPKPETASRATFGAVFGSGEFRALWLAQVLSVAGDQLARVALTLLVFDRTRSALLAAVTFAASVVPAFIGGITLAGLADRLPRRQVMIACDLIRVALVLVMAVSGIPIALLVALLFLVTMIGAPFLSARAALYPDILTGDLYVLGTAVTLTTLQFAQVLGFAAGGAAVAFFGVRASLLIDAATFALSALITRIWVRRRPAAHAAAEDGTAAGGGLPAALRLVFTSPALRIPMLLGWLAAFYNIPEGVAAPLAAALGGGAVAVGFILAAPAFGASVGAIAFSRFAAPATRVRWMSPLAAAACAVLILFVFRPPLPIALVLLGLSGIFDCYQLAANASFVAATPARLRGQAFGIAQGGMSLGQGVAIVVAGALAEHYAPNLVIATSGAVGAVAAIAIAFGRLRAR
;
A
#
# COMPACT_ATOMS: atom_id res chain seq x y z
N LEU A 1 6.22 -59.42 44.99
CA LEU A 1 6.83 -59.25 46.30
C LEU A 1 6.78 -57.76 46.65
N THR A 2 5.70 -57.41 47.34
CA THR A 2 5.53 -56.26 48.24
C THR A 2 6.40 -56.47 49.52
N PRO A 3 6.63 -55.45 50.39
CA PRO A 3 5.62 -54.63 51.08
C PRO A 3 6.02 -53.14 51.31
N SER A 4 5.08 -52.24 51.35
CA SER A 4 4.24 -51.64 52.40
C SER A 4 4.91 -50.62 53.32
N HIS A 5 4.44 -49.38 53.24
CA HIS A 5 3.89 -48.41 54.22
C HIS A 5 4.77 -47.89 55.40
N PRO A 6 4.44 -46.77 56.09
CA PRO A 6 3.32 -45.83 56.01
C PRO A 6 3.66 -44.33 56.19
N ALA A 7 2.62 -43.51 56.06
CA ALA A 7 2.50 -42.07 56.32
C ALA A 7 2.65 -41.65 57.78
N ARG A 8 3.06 -40.37 58.00
CA ARG A 8 2.74 -39.60 59.22
C ARG A 8 2.26 -38.19 58.82
N ARG A 9 1.09 -37.90 59.36
CA ARG A 9 0.49 -36.54 59.35
C ARG A 9 0.99 -35.79 60.58
N PRO A 10 0.95 -34.44 60.59
CA PRO A 10 1.36 -33.56 61.67
C PRO A 10 0.21 -33.23 62.63
N ASP A 11 0.56 -32.80 63.80
CA ASP A 11 -0.35 -32.28 64.83
C ASP A 11 -0.07 -30.80 65.08
N PRO A 12 -1.08 -29.98 65.41
CA PRO A 12 -0.98 -28.55 65.59
C PRO A 12 -1.07 -28.19 67.10
N SER A 13 -0.19 -27.31 67.61
CA SER A 13 -0.56 -26.51 68.77
C SER A 13 0.40 -25.39 69.10
N ALA A 14 -0.20 -24.23 69.28
CA ALA A 14 0.01 -23.25 70.35
C ALA A 14 1.28 -22.37 70.34
N GLY A 15 1.02 -21.12 70.48
CA GLY A 15 1.98 -20.14 70.96
C GLY A 15 1.52 -18.68 70.77
N ARG A 16 0.46 -18.29 71.48
CA ARG A 16 0.20 -16.87 71.81
C ARG A 16 1.38 -16.29 72.58
N ASN A 17 1.84 -15.10 72.15
CA ASN A 17 2.33 -14.17 73.19
C ASN A 17 2.07 -12.72 72.79
N GLN A 18 1.36 -12.04 73.66
CA GLN A 18 1.08 -10.62 73.72
C GLN A 18 2.27 -9.92 74.40
N SER A 19 2.64 -8.78 73.97
CA SER A 19 3.07 -7.67 74.80
C SER A 19 3.25 -6.36 74.03
N ARG A 20 2.36 -5.51 74.31
CA ARG A 20 2.49 -4.20 74.98
C ARG A 20 2.99 -3.03 74.15
N THR A 21 1.99 -2.23 73.80
CA THR A 21 1.95 -0.76 73.79
C THR A 21 3.10 -0.03 74.49
N ARG A 22 3.77 0.87 73.79
CA ARG A 22 4.21 2.15 74.37
C ARG A 22 3.87 3.28 73.36
N ARG A 23 2.90 4.07 73.83
CA ARG A 23 2.68 5.45 73.39
C ARG A 23 3.89 6.29 73.79
N ASN A 24 4.51 7.01 72.96
CA ASN A 24 5.21 8.24 73.29
C ASN A 24 4.65 9.35 72.40
N ALA A 25 3.92 10.23 73.05
CA ALA A 25 3.54 11.54 72.56
C ALA A 25 4.79 12.44 72.53
N ILE A 26 5.15 12.99 71.42
CA ILE A 26 6.07 14.12 71.28
C ILE A 26 5.37 15.19 70.42
N SER A 27 5.36 16.38 70.97
CA SER A 27 4.68 17.63 70.55
C SER A 27 5.09 18.10 69.17
N PRO A 28 4.21 18.88 68.53
CA PRO A 28 4.49 19.48 67.20
C PRO A 28 5.08 20.89 67.37
N GLU A 29 6.40 21.00 67.28
CA GLU A 29 7.05 22.30 67.00
C GLU A 29 8.51 22.03 66.59
N ALA A 30 8.88 22.60 65.44
CA ALA A 30 10.21 22.65 64.83
C ALA A 30 10.51 21.60 63.74
N SER A 31 10.11 21.94 62.50
CA SER A 31 10.93 21.78 61.30
C SER A 31 10.17 22.24 60.06
N ALA A 32 9.90 23.51 59.99
CA ALA A 32 9.61 24.20 58.73
C ALA A 32 10.90 24.69 58.10
N GLN A 33 11.65 23.82 57.42
CA GLN A 33 12.70 24.20 56.45
C GLN A 33 13.19 22.89 55.75
N GLY A 34 12.87 22.74 54.49
CA GLY A 34 13.41 21.68 53.64
C GLY A 34 12.43 20.90 52.78
N GLN A 35 11.27 21.47 52.41
CA GLN A 35 10.56 20.92 51.25
C GLN A 35 11.12 21.61 50.01
N SER A 36 12.18 21.00 49.45
CA SER A 36 12.52 21.22 48.03
C SER A 36 11.30 20.83 47.20
N THR A 37 10.67 21.82 46.63
CA THR A 37 9.63 21.68 45.60
C THR A 37 10.19 20.79 44.49
N LEU A 38 9.91 19.48 44.54
CA LEU A 38 9.90 18.65 43.36
C LEU A 38 8.81 19.26 42.46
N GLY A 39 9.25 20.16 41.58
CA GLY A 39 8.41 20.70 40.54
C GLY A 39 7.84 19.54 39.78
N THR A 40 6.53 19.35 39.84
CA THR A 40 5.78 18.56 38.87
C THR A 40 6.30 18.95 37.49
N PRO A 41 6.80 18.02 36.66
CA PRO A 41 7.20 18.37 35.31
C PRO A 41 5.96 19.01 34.66
N LYS A 42 6.07 20.30 34.35
CA LYS A 42 5.12 21.00 33.52
C LYS A 42 4.89 20.11 32.30
N PRO A 43 3.65 19.75 31.94
CA PRO A 43 3.45 19.04 30.68
C PRO A 43 4.06 19.93 29.61
N GLU A 44 5.18 19.47 29.03
CA GLU A 44 5.71 20.07 27.82
C GLU A 44 4.50 20.17 26.89
N THR A 45 4.11 21.38 26.57
CA THR A 45 3.12 21.66 25.54
C THR A 45 3.66 21.00 24.29
N ALA A 46 3.18 19.78 24.00
CA ALA A 46 3.52 19.06 22.81
C ALA A 46 3.18 20.01 21.66
N SER A 47 4.19 20.62 21.10
CA SER A 47 4.09 21.51 19.95
C SER A 47 3.41 20.66 18.88
N ARG A 48 2.16 20.98 18.53
CA ARG A 48 1.40 20.27 17.51
C ARG A 48 2.28 20.17 16.27
N ALA A 49 2.57 18.94 15.84
CA ALA A 49 3.35 18.71 14.64
C ALA A 49 2.68 19.47 13.47
N THR A 50 3.42 20.35 12.82
CA THR A 50 2.94 21.14 11.68
C THR A 50 3.56 20.62 10.40
N PHE A 51 2.87 20.82 9.28
CA PHE A 51 3.42 20.48 7.97
C PHE A 51 4.80 21.13 7.74
N GLY A 52 4.97 22.40 8.15
CA GLY A 52 6.25 23.09 8.07
C GLY A 52 7.36 22.41 8.85
N ALA A 53 7.07 21.83 10.02
CA ALA A 53 8.07 21.11 10.82
C ALA A 53 8.52 19.79 10.14
N VAL A 54 7.63 19.08 9.45
CA VAL A 54 7.97 17.88 8.69
C VAL A 54 8.92 18.23 7.54
N PHE A 55 8.61 19.28 6.77
CA PHE A 55 9.46 19.77 5.68
C PHE A 55 10.68 20.55 6.16
N GLY A 56 10.82 20.83 7.45
CA GLY A 56 12.03 21.36 8.06
C GLY A 56 13.23 20.40 7.94
N SER A 57 12.99 19.08 7.95
CA SER A 57 14.03 18.08 7.72
C SER A 57 14.44 18.03 6.25
N GLY A 58 15.72 18.40 5.96
CA GLY A 58 16.28 18.31 4.61
C GLY A 58 16.30 16.87 4.07
N GLU A 59 16.53 15.91 4.96
CA GLU A 59 16.57 14.49 4.62
C GLU A 59 15.17 13.95 4.25
N PHE A 60 14.14 14.39 4.98
CA PHE A 60 12.75 14.05 4.62
C PHE A 60 12.37 14.63 3.27
N ARG A 61 12.68 15.91 3.02
CA ARG A 61 12.42 16.54 1.71
C ARG A 61 13.06 15.77 0.56
N ALA A 62 14.30 15.33 0.75
CA ALA A 62 15.03 14.55 -0.25
C ALA A 62 14.35 13.21 -0.54
N LEU A 63 14.00 12.43 0.49
CA LEU A 63 13.32 11.16 0.35
C LEU A 63 11.91 11.32 -0.27
N TRP A 64 11.19 12.36 0.13
CA TRP A 64 9.88 12.68 -0.39
C TRP A 64 9.95 13.06 -1.88
N LEU A 65 10.88 13.95 -2.27
CA LEU A 65 11.05 14.38 -3.66
C LEU A 65 11.51 13.22 -4.55
N ALA A 66 12.50 12.44 -4.11
CA ALA A 66 12.96 11.24 -4.82
C ALA A 66 11.81 10.27 -5.11
N GLN A 67 10.92 10.05 -4.12
CA GLN A 67 9.77 9.20 -4.27
C GLN A 67 8.72 9.75 -5.25
N VAL A 68 8.43 11.04 -5.19
CA VAL A 68 7.46 11.69 -6.10
C VAL A 68 7.94 11.56 -7.54
N LEU A 69 9.22 11.83 -7.79
CA LEU A 69 9.84 11.69 -9.10
C LEU A 69 9.77 10.25 -9.60
N SER A 70 10.17 9.28 -8.75
CA SER A 70 10.13 7.86 -9.09
C SER A 70 8.71 7.41 -9.46
N VAL A 71 7.70 7.76 -8.65
CA VAL A 71 6.31 7.35 -8.91
C VAL A 71 5.77 8.02 -10.18
N ALA A 72 6.04 9.30 -10.39
CA ALA A 72 5.60 9.99 -11.60
C ALA A 72 6.21 9.37 -12.87
N GLY A 73 7.52 9.03 -12.82
CA GLY A 73 8.21 8.32 -13.89
C GLY A 73 7.64 6.94 -14.15
N ASP A 74 7.44 6.13 -13.09
CA ASP A 74 6.82 4.81 -13.19
C ASP A 74 5.47 4.84 -13.93
N GLN A 75 4.61 5.82 -13.63
CA GLN A 75 3.31 5.92 -14.28
C GLN A 75 3.44 6.35 -15.75
N LEU A 76 4.38 7.24 -16.05
CA LEU A 76 4.68 7.65 -17.40
C LEU A 76 5.18 6.46 -18.24
N ALA A 77 6.14 5.68 -17.74
CA ALA A 77 6.63 4.49 -18.42
C ALA A 77 5.54 3.44 -18.60
N ARG A 78 4.66 3.26 -17.62
CA ARG A 78 3.52 2.33 -17.68
C ARG A 78 2.58 2.69 -18.83
N VAL A 79 2.20 3.96 -18.95
CA VAL A 79 1.38 4.46 -20.09
C VAL A 79 2.10 4.24 -21.41
N ALA A 80 3.38 4.65 -21.48
CA ALA A 80 4.18 4.58 -22.70
C ALA A 80 4.33 3.14 -23.22
N LEU A 81 4.63 2.18 -22.34
CA LEU A 81 4.82 0.79 -22.72
C LEU A 81 3.52 0.08 -23.08
N THR A 82 2.44 0.34 -22.34
CA THR A 82 1.12 -0.22 -22.67
C THR A 82 0.66 0.23 -24.04
N LEU A 83 0.83 1.52 -24.37
CA LEU A 83 0.55 2.07 -25.69
C LEU A 83 1.46 1.48 -26.77
N LEU A 84 2.78 1.43 -26.52
CA LEU A 84 3.75 0.90 -27.48
C LEU A 84 3.41 -0.53 -27.89
N VAL A 85 3.10 -1.38 -26.87
CA VAL A 85 2.76 -2.77 -27.12
C VAL A 85 1.45 -2.88 -27.88
N PHE A 86 0.43 -2.12 -27.49
CA PHE A 86 -0.85 -2.10 -28.21
C PHE A 86 -0.71 -1.60 -29.65
N ASP A 87 0.04 -0.53 -29.89
CA ASP A 87 0.23 0.03 -31.23
C ASP A 87 0.99 -0.91 -32.16
N ARG A 88 2.00 -1.63 -31.64
CA ARG A 88 2.78 -2.60 -32.41
C ARG A 88 2.04 -3.90 -32.71
N THR A 89 1.18 -4.36 -31.79
CA THR A 89 0.58 -5.69 -31.90
C THR A 89 -0.90 -5.67 -32.19
N ARG A 90 -1.57 -4.57 -31.92
CA ARG A 90 -3.04 -4.44 -31.89
C ARG A 90 -3.71 -5.49 -30.98
N SER A 91 -2.96 -6.09 -30.08
CA SER A 91 -3.42 -7.10 -29.13
C SER A 91 -3.77 -6.45 -27.79
N ALA A 92 -5.02 -6.59 -27.38
CA ALA A 92 -5.49 -6.18 -26.06
C ALA A 92 -4.87 -7.04 -24.95
N LEU A 93 -4.66 -8.33 -25.25
CA LEU A 93 -4.01 -9.25 -24.32
C LEU A 93 -2.58 -8.83 -24.00
N LEU A 94 -1.76 -8.54 -25.02
CA LEU A 94 -0.37 -8.15 -24.81
C LEU A 94 -0.25 -6.79 -24.10
N ALA A 95 -1.15 -5.85 -24.38
CA ALA A 95 -1.25 -4.60 -23.62
C ALA A 95 -1.59 -4.85 -22.14
N ALA A 96 -2.56 -5.73 -21.88
CA ALA A 96 -2.96 -6.12 -20.52
C ALA A 96 -1.85 -6.86 -19.77
N VAL A 97 -1.14 -7.77 -20.43
CA VAL A 97 0.05 -8.46 -19.86
C VAL A 97 1.14 -7.45 -19.52
N THR A 98 1.37 -6.45 -20.38
CA THR A 98 2.33 -5.37 -20.12
C THR A 98 1.90 -4.57 -18.89
N PHE A 99 0.63 -4.22 -18.77
CA PHE A 99 0.12 -3.52 -17.59
C PHE A 99 0.25 -4.39 -16.32
N ALA A 100 -0.12 -5.66 -16.37
CA ALA A 100 0.01 -6.60 -15.26
C ALA A 100 1.47 -6.78 -14.82
N ALA A 101 2.43 -6.75 -15.76
CA ALA A 101 3.86 -6.78 -15.48
C ALA A 101 4.37 -5.53 -14.73
N SER A 102 3.56 -4.48 -14.63
CA SER A 102 3.84 -3.30 -13.81
C SER A 102 3.18 -3.30 -12.42
N VAL A 103 2.38 -4.33 -12.10
CA VAL A 103 1.65 -4.44 -10.82
C VAL A 103 2.10 -5.65 -10.02
N VAL A 104 2.06 -6.83 -10.62
CA VAL A 104 2.33 -8.12 -9.95
C VAL A 104 3.76 -8.23 -9.40
N PRO A 105 4.83 -7.79 -10.12
CA PRO A 105 6.19 -7.98 -9.68
C PRO A 105 6.56 -7.19 -8.41
N ALA A 106 5.87 -6.09 -8.13
CA ALA A 106 6.07 -5.33 -6.90
C ALA A 106 5.79 -6.19 -5.65
N PHE A 107 4.77 -7.06 -5.70
CA PHE A 107 4.48 -8.00 -4.62
C PHE A 107 5.54 -9.10 -4.52
N ILE A 108 5.96 -9.68 -5.66
CA ILE A 108 7.02 -10.71 -5.70
C ILE A 108 8.33 -10.13 -5.14
N GLY A 109 8.72 -8.94 -5.58
CA GLY A 109 9.89 -8.22 -5.07
C GLY A 109 9.80 -7.90 -3.58
N GLY A 110 8.59 -7.57 -3.09
CA GLY A 110 8.34 -7.33 -1.68
C GLY A 110 8.59 -8.57 -0.81
N ILE A 111 8.29 -9.77 -1.30
CA ILE A 111 8.56 -11.02 -0.57
C ILE A 111 10.03 -11.44 -0.70
N THR A 112 10.60 -11.33 -1.90
CA THR A 112 11.92 -11.91 -2.20
C THR A 112 13.08 -10.97 -1.92
N LEU A 113 12.90 -9.68 -2.15
CA LEU A 113 13.98 -8.68 -2.12
C LEU A 113 13.89 -7.68 -0.96
N ALA A 114 12.76 -7.62 -0.21
CA ALA A 114 12.61 -6.65 0.89
C ALA A 114 13.69 -6.81 1.97
N GLY A 115 14.12 -8.05 2.26
CA GLY A 115 15.21 -8.33 3.21
C GLY A 115 16.58 -7.75 2.83
N LEU A 116 16.77 -7.28 1.58
CA LEU A 116 17.98 -6.55 1.20
C LEU A 116 18.13 -5.24 1.97
N ALA A 117 17.02 -4.58 2.27
CA ALA A 117 16.99 -3.33 3.02
C ALA A 117 17.42 -3.50 4.50
N ASP A 118 17.33 -4.71 5.04
CA ASP A 118 17.74 -5.03 6.40
C ASP A 118 19.24 -5.42 6.48
N ARG A 119 19.75 -6.04 5.41
CA ARG A 119 21.13 -6.55 5.34
C ARG A 119 22.15 -5.52 4.85
N LEU A 120 21.72 -4.57 4.05
CA LEU A 120 22.60 -3.56 3.43
C LEU A 120 22.26 -2.16 3.92
N PRO A 121 23.22 -1.20 3.85
CA PRO A 121 22.94 0.18 4.18
C PRO A 121 21.81 0.74 3.31
N ARG A 122 20.71 1.13 3.92
CA ARG A 122 19.43 1.52 3.27
C ARG A 122 19.63 2.54 2.14
N ARG A 123 20.49 3.55 2.36
CA ARG A 123 20.85 4.55 1.32
C ARG A 123 21.49 3.91 0.09
N GLN A 124 22.37 2.92 0.26
CA GLN A 124 23.02 2.24 -0.86
C GLN A 124 22.03 1.38 -1.64
N VAL A 125 21.11 0.69 -0.94
CA VAL A 125 20.03 -0.07 -1.57
C VAL A 125 19.18 0.83 -2.46
N MET A 126 18.75 2.00 -1.97
CA MET A 126 17.96 2.94 -2.75
C MET A 126 18.69 3.40 -4.02
N ILE A 127 19.97 3.81 -3.88
CA ILE A 127 20.77 4.27 -5.02
C ILE A 127 21.00 3.14 -6.03
N ALA A 128 21.33 1.94 -5.56
CA ALA A 128 21.54 0.78 -6.44
C ALA A 128 20.27 0.40 -7.21
N CYS A 129 19.12 0.38 -6.53
CA CYS A 129 17.82 0.11 -7.16
C CYS A 129 17.52 1.12 -8.27
N ASP A 130 17.66 2.41 -7.99
CA ASP A 130 17.40 3.45 -8.98
C ASP A 130 18.39 3.36 -10.17
N LEU A 131 19.68 3.13 -9.94
CA LEU A 131 20.68 2.99 -11.03
C LEU A 131 20.40 1.75 -11.90
N ILE A 132 20.00 0.62 -11.30
CA ILE A 132 19.63 -0.57 -12.06
C ILE A 132 18.37 -0.26 -12.90
N ARG A 133 17.37 0.43 -12.32
CA ARG A 133 16.16 0.84 -13.03
C ARG A 133 16.48 1.79 -14.19
N VAL A 134 17.40 2.75 -14.01
CA VAL A 134 17.92 3.60 -15.10
C VAL A 134 18.45 2.73 -16.24
N ALA A 135 19.33 1.77 -15.95
CA ALA A 135 19.94 0.92 -16.96
C ALA A 135 18.87 0.10 -17.72
N LEU A 136 17.92 -0.51 -16.99
CA LEU A 136 16.83 -1.30 -17.59
C LEU A 136 15.94 -0.44 -18.49
N VAL A 137 15.54 0.77 -18.04
CA VAL A 137 14.69 1.67 -18.81
C VAL A 137 15.42 2.22 -20.03
N LEU A 138 16.71 2.51 -19.93
CA LEU A 138 17.52 2.91 -21.09
C LEU A 138 17.59 1.81 -22.15
N VAL A 139 17.70 0.54 -21.73
CA VAL A 139 17.59 -0.59 -22.65
C VAL A 139 16.23 -0.62 -23.31
N MET A 140 15.13 -0.43 -22.54
CA MET A 140 13.76 -0.39 -23.10
C MET A 140 13.54 0.76 -24.10
N ALA A 141 14.29 1.85 -23.99
CA ALA A 141 14.23 2.98 -24.90
C ALA A 141 14.92 2.72 -26.26
N VAL A 142 15.65 1.62 -26.43
CA VAL A 142 16.27 1.23 -27.71
C VAL A 142 15.18 0.82 -28.71
N SER A 143 15.30 1.26 -29.96
CA SER A 143 14.34 0.93 -31.01
C SER A 143 14.46 -0.56 -31.43
N GLY A 144 13.34 -1.19 -31.73
CA GLY A 144 13.34 -2.55 -32.31
C GLY A 144 13.40 -3.69 -31.27
N ILE A 145 13.36 -3.39 -29.98
CA ILE A 145 13.37 -4.43 -28.94
C ILE A 145 12.12 -5.33 -29.07
N PRO A 146 12.29 -6.68 -28.96
CA PRO A 146 11.17 -7.62 -28.93
C PRO A 146 10.24 -7.34 -27.76
N ILE A 147 8.93 -7.48 -27.96
CA ILE A 147 7.91 -7.19 -26.94
C ILE A 147 8.10 -8.05 -25.70
N ALA A 148 8.44 -9.33 -25.86
CA ALA A 148 8.72 -10.23 -24.74
C ALA A 148 9.84 -9.70 -23.83
N LEU A 149 10.89 -9.12 -24.44
CA LEU A 149 11.99 -8.51 -23.67
C LEU A 149 11.55 -7.21 -23.01
N LEU A 150 10.73 -6.37 -23.66
CA LEU A 150 10.16 -5.16 -23.04
C LEU A 150 9.33 -5.51 -21.79
N VAL A 151 8.47 -6.52 -21.88
CA VAL A 151 7.65 -6.99 -20.75
C VAL A 151 8.53 -7.55 -19.63
N ALA A 152 9.56 -8.34 -19.97
CA ALA A 152 10.50 -8.88 -19.00
C ALA A 152 11.32 -7.77 -18.30
N LEU A 153 11.77 -6.77 -19.03
CA LEU A 153 12.47 -5.61 -18.45
C LEU A 153 11.56 -4.80 -17.55
N LEU A 154 10.31 -4.54 -17.95
CA LEU A 154 9.32 -3.86 -17.11
C LEU A 154 9.03 -4.64 -15.82
N PHE A 155 8.92 -5.96 -15.92
CA PHE A 155 8.79 -6.85 -14.77
C PHE A 155 9.96 -6.66 -13.79
N LEU A 156 11.19 -6.64 -14.28
CA LEU A 156 12.39 -6.44 -13.46
C LEU A 156 12.43 -5.03 -12.84
N VAL A 157 12.13 -3.97 -13.60
CA VAL A 157 12.06 -2.58 -13.11
C VAL A 157 11.10 -2.49 -11.92
N THR A 158 9.91 -3.09 -12.07
CA THR A 158 8.87 -3.07 -11.01
C THR A 158 9.29 -3.90 -9.79
N MET A 159 9.90 -5.06 -10.00
CA MET A 159 10.36 -5.92 -8.92
C MET A 159 11.46 -5.25 -8.09
N ILE A 160 12.42 -4.57 -8.74
CA ILE A 160 13.52 -3.84 -8.09
C ILE A 160 13.02 -2.59 -7.34
N GLY A 161 11.83 -2.08 -7.65
CA GLY A 161 11.18 -1.01 -6.89
C GLY A 161 10.83 -1.41 -5.44
N ALA A 162 10.61 -2.70 -5.16
CA ALA A 162 10.20 -3.14 -3.83
C ALA A 162 11.29 -2.92 -2.74
N PRO A 163 12.58 -3.30 -2.91
CA PRO A 163 13.61 -3.00 -1.92
C PRO A 163 13.87 -1.51 -1.76
N PHE A 164 13.69 -0.68 -2.79
CA PHE A 164 13.73 0.77 -2.67
C PHE A 164 12.66 1.27 -1.69
N LEU A 165 11.40 0.83 -1.86
CA LEU A 165 10.29 1.22 -0.97
C LEU A 165 10.51 0.76 0.47
N SER A 166 11.03 -0.46 0.67
CA SER A 166 11.34 -1.02 1.99
C SER A 166 12.44 -0.23 2.68
N ALA A 167 13.54 0.06 1.99
CA ALA A 167 14.67 0.84 2.52
C ALA A 167 14.24 2.26 2.91
N ARG A 168 13.41 2.90 2.08
CA ARG A 168 12.84 4.22 2.37
C ARG A 168 11.92 4.22 3.57
N ALA A 169 10.99 3.26 3.64
CA ALA A 169 10.06 3.14 4.76
C ALA A 169 10.80 2.94 6.09
N ALA A 170 11.89 2.18 6.06
CA ALA A 170 12.74 1.96 7.22
C ALA A 170 13.57 3.19 7.63
N LEU A 171 13.80 4.17 6.73
CA LEU A 171 14.49 5.41 7.07
C LEU A 171 13.57 6.46 7.73
N TYR A 172 12.27 6.40 7.53
CA TYR A 172 11.35 7.42 8.05
C TYR A 172 11.38 7.54 9.59
N PRO A 173 11.34 6.45 10.39
CA PRO A 173 11.44 6.55 11.84
C PRO A 173 12.77 7.13 12.33
N ASP A 174 13.85 6.97 11.55
CA ASP A 174 15.18 7.51 11.87
C ASP A 174 15.27 9.03 11.63
N ILE A 175 14.36 9.60 10.83
CA ILE A 175 14.38 11.01 10.40
C ILE A 175 13.29 11.81 11.11
N LEU A 176 12.13 11.20 11.31
CA LEU A 176 10.94 11.81 11.91
C LEU A 176 10.55 11.02 13.16
N THR A 177 10.46 11.68 14.28
CA THR A 177 10.10 11.08 15.56
C THR A 177 8.70 11.50 16.03
N GLY A 178 8.01 10.65 16.80
CA GLY A 178 6.72 10.95 17.39
C GLY A 178 5.66 11.38 16.37
N ASP A 179 4.96 12.47 16.64
CA ASP A 179 3.87 13.00 15.81
C ASP A 179 4.35 13.43 14.41
N LEU A 180 5.60 13.84 14.26
CA LEU A 180 6.18 14.18 12.95
C LEU A 180 6.25 12.97 12.02
N TYR A 181 6.51 11.77 12.54
CA TYR A 181 6.49 10.52 11.76
C TYR A 181 5.10 10.23 11.20
N VAL A 182 4.06 10.37 12.04
CA VAL A 182 2.67 10.16 11.63
C VAL A 182 2.27 11.15 10.54
N LEU A 183 2.57 12.43 10.78
CA LEU A 183 2.26 13.50 9.82
C LEU A 183 3.06 13.36 8.51
N GLY A 184 4.35 13.05 8.59
CA GLY A 184 5.22 12.83 7.42
C GLY A 184 4.78 11.64 6.57
N THR A 185 4.33 10.57 7.21
CA THR A 185 3.75 9.41 6.51
C THR A 185 2.44 9.78 5.81
N ALA A 186 1.54 10.53 6.48
CA ALA A 186 0.29 11.00 5.89
C ALA A 186 0.54 11.92 4.68
N VAL A 187 1.46 12.88 4.80
CA VAL A 187 1.89 13.75 3.69
C VAL A 187 2.39 12.92 2.52
N THR A 188 3.26 11.97 2.79
CA THR A 188 3.84 11.12 1.75
C THR A 188 2.76 10.33 1.01
N LEU A 189 1.88 9.63 1.72
CA LEU A 189 0.81 8.83 1.12
C LEU A 189 -0.12 9.70 0.25
N THR A 190 -0.53 10.86 0.77
CA THR A 190 -1.38 11.79 0.02
C THR A 190 -0.68 12.31 -1.25
N THR A 191 0.59 12.71 -1.12
CA THR A 191 1.35 13.20 -2.29
C THR A 191 1.56 12.11 -3.33
N LEU A 192 1.78 10.86 -2.93
CA LEU A 192 1.95 9.74 -3.86
C LEU A 192 0.68 9.48 -4.67
N GLN A 193 -0.49 9.62 -4.07
CA GLN A 193 -1.77 9.52 -4.78
C GLN A 193 -1.89 10.61 -5.86
N PHE A 194 -1.54 11.86 -5.53
CA PHE A 194 -1.52 12.93 -6.52
C PHE A 194 -0.44 12.73 -7.58
N ALA A 195 0.75 12.27 -7.21
CA ALA A 195 1.83 11.97 -8.16
C ALA A 195 1.42 10.86 -9.14
N GLN A 196 0.66 9.87 -8.68
CA GLN A 196 0.11 8.82 -9.55
C GLN A 196 -0.89 9.39 -10.56
N VAL A 197 -1.86 10.19 -10.11
CA VAL A 197 -2.86 10.83 -10.99
C VAL A 197 -2.17 11.71 -12.06
N LEU A 198 -1.28 12.59 -11.60
CA LEU A 198 -0.54 13.49 -12.48
C LEU A 198 0.40 12.71 -13.40
N GLY A 199 1.04 11.66 -12.91
CA GLY A 199 1.91 10.79 -13.68
C GLY A 199 1.19 10.08 -14.82
N PHE A 200 -0.02 9.58 -14.59
CA PHE A 200 -0.85 8.99 -15.66
C PHE A 200 -1.28 10.03 -16.69
N ALA A 201 -1.82 11.17 -16.25
CA ALA A 201 -2.28 12.21 -17.14
C ALA A 201 -1.12 12.81 -17.96
N ALA A 202 -0.01 13.16 -17.28
CA ALA A 202 1.20 13.66 -17.92
C ALA A 202 1.86 12.60 -18.81
N GLY A 203 1.78 11.32 -18.43
CA GLY A 203 2.28 10.19 -19.22
C GLY A 203 1.59 10.09 -20.57
N GLY A 204 0.26 10.16 -20.60
CA GLY A 204 -0.50 10.20 -21.85
C GLY A 204 -0.13 11.39 -22.73
N ALA A 205 -0.01 12.59 -22.13
CA ALA A 205 0.42 13.78 -22.83
C ALA A 205 1.87 13.67 -23.33
N ALA A 206 2.79 13.20 -22.50
CA ALA A 206 4.21 13.05 -22.89
C ALA A 206 4.37 12.09 -24.07
N VAL A 207 3.63 10.96 -24.07
CA VAL A 207 3.63 10.03 -25.21
C VAL A 207 3.06 10.68 -26.46
N ALA A 208 1.98 11.46 -26.34
CA ALA A 208 1.37 12.14 -27.49
C ALA A 208 2.28 13.19 -28.11
N PHE A 209 3.00 13.97 -27.30
CA PHE A 209 3.83 15.08 -27.78
C PHE A 209 5.27 14.68 -28.11
N PHE A 210 5.88 13.81 -27.30
CA PHE A 210 7.31 13.47 -27.41
C PHE A 210 7.55 12.03 -27.88
N GLY A 211 6.49 11.20 -27.91
CA GLY A 211 6.58 9.79 -28.25
C GLY A 211 7.06 8.91 -27.11
N VAL A 212 6.96 7.60 -27.30
CA VAL A 212 7.28 6.57 -26.29
C VAL A 212 8.74 6.63 -25.85
N ARG A 213 9.68 6.77 -26.81
CA ARG A 213 11.11 6.77 -26.50
C ARG A 213 11.52 7.93 -25.58
N ALA A 214 11.06 9.13 -25.88
CA ALA A 214 11.35 10.28 -25.03
C ALA A 214 10.70 10.15 -23.66
N SER A 215 9.49 9.57 -23.57
CA SER A 215 8.82 9.28 -22.32
C SER A 215 9.63 8.30 -21.45
N LEU A 216 10.21 7.25 -22.02
CA LEU A 216 11.11 6.34 -21.31
C LEU A 216 12.43 7.02 -20.88
N LEU A 217 12.98 7.91 -21.70
CA LEU A 217 14.17 8.68 -21.32
C LEU A 217 13.88 9.65 -20.17
N ILE A 218 12.70 10.26 -20.14
CA ILE A 218 12.23 11.08 -19.01
C ILE A 218 12.12 10.23 -17.75
N ASP A 219 11.55 9.03 -17.85
CA ASP A 219 11.48 8.10 -16.70
C ASP A 219 12.88 7.71 -16.20
N ALA A 220 13.79 7.33 -17.09
CA ALA A 220 15.18 7.07 -16.71
C ALA A 220 15.83 8.28 -16.02
N ALA A 221 15.55 9.50 -16.49
CA ALA A 221 16.04 10.72 -15.86
C ALA A 221 15.44 10.95 -14.47
N THR A 222 14.16 10.58 -14.23
CA THR A 222 13.56 10.68 -12.89
C THR A 222 14.23 9.73 -11.90
N PHE A 223 14.57 8.49 -12.30
CA PHE A 223 15.34 7.56 -11.47
C PHE A 223 16.78 8.05 -11.23
N ALA A 224 17.45 8.56 -12.26
CA ALA A 224 18.79 9.12 -12.11
C ALA A 224 18.80 10.30 -11.12
N LEU A 225 17.82 11.19 -11.21
CA LEU A 225 17.64 12.31 -10.30
C LEU A 225 17.29 11.84 -8.88
N SER A 226 16.43 10.84 -8.73
CA SER A 226 16.12 10.18 -7.44
C SER A 226 17.39 9.62 -6.78
N ALA A 227 18.22 8.89 -7.54
CA ALA A 227 19.50 8.36 -7.07
C ALA A 227 20.46 9.49 -6.64
N LEU A 228 20.54 10.57 -7.42
CA LEU A 228 21.38 11.73 -7.14
C LEU A 228 20.93 12.46 -5.87
N ILE A 229 19.61 12.73 -5.74
CA ILE A 229 19.03 13.35 -4.56
C ILE A 229 19.32 12.50 -3.33
N THR A 230 19.07 11.19 -3.40
CA THR A 230 19.35 10.24 -2.32
C THR A 230 20.86 10.24 -1.97
N ARG A 231 21.74 10.29 -2.97
CA ARG A 231 23.18 10.34 -2.77
C ARG A 231 23.67 11.61 -2.09
N ILE A 232 23.06 12.75 -2.37
CA ILE A 232 23.53 14.05 -1.86
C ILE A 232 22.98 14.33 -0.46
N TRP A 233 21.68 14.15 -0.26
CA TRP A 233 20.99 14.65 0.93
C TRP A 233 20.66 13.58 1.97
N VAL A 234 20.66 12.28 1.63
CA VAL A 234 20.38 11.22 2.61
C VAL A 234 21.69 10.80 3.30
N ARG A 235 21.70 10.85 4.64
CA ARG A 235 22.87 10.49 5.44
C ARG A 235 23.17 8.98 5.37
N ARG A 236 24.44 8.62 5.42
CA ARG A 236 24.88 7.23 5.53
C ARG A 236 24.57 6.74 6.95
N ARG A 237 23.86 5.61 7.03
CA ARG A 237 23.61 4.88 8.27
C ARG A 237 24.08 3.44 8.10
N PRO A 238 24.61 2.80 9.16
CA PRO A 238 24.97 1.38 9.10
C PRO A 238 23.72 0.52 8.82
N ALA A 239 23.93 -0.71 8.38
CA ALA A 239 22.85 -1.68 8.20
C ALA A 239 22.22 -2.04 9.56
N ALA A 240 20.90 -2.28 9.58
CA ALA A 240 20.17 -2.60 10.82
C ALA A 240 20.57 -3.96 11.42
N HIS A 241 21.17 -4.84 10.62
CA HIS A 241 21.53 -6.22 11.03
C HIS A 241 22.59 -6.30 12.13
N ALA A 242 23.31 -5.21 12.45
CA ALA A 242 24.22 -5.16 13.57
C ALA A 242 23.56 -5.07 14.96
N ALA A 243 22.23 -4.93 15.03
CA ALA A 243 21.48 -4.70 16.26
C ALA A 243 20.41 -5.76 16.59
N ALA A 244 20.20 -6.77 15.76
CA ALA A 244 19.12 -7.75 15.93
C ALA A 244 19.62 -9.19 15.89
N GLU A 245 20.42 -9.61 16.86
CA GLU A 245 20.67 -11.03 17.14
C GLU A 245 19.56 -11.68 18.01
N ASP A 246 18.54 -10.93 18.42
CA ASP A 246 17.39 -11.50 19.14
C ASP A 246 16.21 -11.75 18.18
N GLY A 247 16.45 -12.68 17.24
CA GLY A 247 15.40 -13.25 16.41
C GLY A 247 14.54 -14.25 17.20
N THR A 248 13.62 -13.76 18.02
CA THR A 248 12.46 -14.58 18.34
C THR A 248 11.63 -14.70 17.06
N ALA A 249 11.85 -15.79 16.34
CA ALA A 249 10.89 -16.31 15.37
C ALA A 249 9.57 -16.50 16.12
N ALA A 250 8.75 -15.45 16.14
CA ALA A 250 7.49 -15.41 16.87
C ALA A 250 6.60 -16.54 16.34
N GLY A 251 6.30 -17.47 17.22
CA GLY A 251 5.55 -18.68 16.95
C GLY A 251 4.22 -18.43 16.25
N GLY A 252 4.07 -19.02 15.11
CA GLY A 252 2.87 -19.01 14.29
C GLY A 252 3.21 -18.73 12.84
N GLY A 253 3.89 -19.66 12.15
CA GLY A 253 4.31 -19.47 10.76
C GLY A 253 3.16 -19.16 9.79
N LEU A 254 3.50 -18.91 8.54
CA LEU A 254 2.56 -18.66 7.42
C LEU A 254 1.30 -19.53 7.43
N PRO A 255 1.36 -20.87 7.78
CA PRO A 255 0.17 -21.71 7.88
C PRO A 255 -0.84 -21.22 8.94
N ALA A 256 -0.36 -20.73 10.10
CA ALA A 256 -1.25 -20.21 11.15
C ALA A 256 -1.93 -18.90 10.72
N ALA A 257 -1.19 -18.03 10.03
CA ALA A 257 -1.75 -16.80 9.47
C ALA A 257 -2.79 -17.09 8.37
N LEU A 258 -2.50 -18.02 7.46
CA LEU A 258 -3.45 -18.48 6.44
C LEU A 258 -4.72 -19.03 7.08
N ARG A 259 -4.58 -19.97 8.01
CA ARG A 259 -5.74 -20.53 8.73
C ARG A 259 -6.56 -19.42 9.39
N LEU A 260 -5.90 -18.52 10.13
CA LEU A 260 -6.59 -17.43 10.81
C LEU A 260 -7.36 -16.53 9.84
N VAL A 261 -6.73 -16.11 8.75
CA VAL A 261 -7.32 -15.18 7.78
C VAL A 261 -8.53 -15.79 7.08
N PHE A 262 -8.47 -17.08 6.70
CA PHE A 262 -9.56 -17.72 5.97
C PHE A 262 -10.66 -18.29 6.89
N THR A 263 -10.38 -18.59 8.15
CA THR A 263 -11.40 -19.12 9.08
C THR A 263 -12.12 -18.02 9.86
N SER A 264 -11.48 -16.89 10.15
CA SER A 264 -12.08 -15.79 10.90
C SER A 264 -12.91 -14.88 9.98
N PRO A 265 -14.25 -14.77 10.18
CA PRO A 265 -15.09 -13.85 9.40
C PRO A 265 -14.64 -12.38 9.53
N ALA A 266 -14.10 -12.00 10.70
CA ALA A 266 -13.63 -10.64 10.98
C ALA A 266 -12.43 -10.23 10.10
N LEU A 267 -11.64 -11.20 9.62
CA LEU A 267 -10.52 -10.99 8.71
C LEU A 267 -10.91 -11.29 7.26
N ARG A 268 -11.60 -12.39 7.04
CA ARG A 268 -11.97 -12.85 5.70
C ARG A 268 -12.82 -11.84 4.95
N ILE A 269 -13.83 -11.25 5.61
CA ILE A 269 -14.76 -10.32 4.95
C ILE A 269 -14.06 -9.04 4.47
N PRO A 270 -13.30 -8.28 5.31
CA PRO A 270 -12.56 -7.11 4.83
C PRO A 270 -11.55 -7.47 3.74
N MET A 271 -10.86 -8.61 3.84
CA MET A 271 -9.92 -9.08 2.84
C MET A 271 -10.60 -9.35 1.50
N LEU A 272 -11.71 -10.11 1.49
CA LEU A 272 -12.45 -10.40 0.26
C LEU A 272 -13.04 -9.14 -0.38
N LEU A 273 -13.51 -8.18 0.43
CA LEU A 273 -13.91 -6.88 -0.08
C LEU A 273 -12.72 -6.14 -0.72
N GLY A 274 -11.53 -6.18 -0.10
CA GLY A 274 -10.32 -5.63 -0.71
C GLY A 274 -9.99 -6.26 -2.07
N TRP A 275 -10.18 -7.57 -2.21
CA TRP A 275 -9.93 -8.30 -3.45
C TRP A 275 -10.90 -7.97 -4.58
N LEU A 276 -12.03 -7.29 -4.31
CA LEU A 276 -12.91 -6.77 -5.36
C LEU A 276 -12.22 -5.75 -6.27
N ALA A 277 -11.08 -5.19 -5.85
CA ALA A 277 -10.22 -4.38 -6.70
C ALA A 277 -9.83 -5.10 -8.01
N ALA A 278 -9.77 -6.43 -8.01
CA ALA A 278 -9.55 -7.23 -9.21
C ALA A 278 -10.60 -6.99 -10.31
N PHE A 279 -11.81 -6.60 -9.95
CA PHE A 279 -12.90 -6.38 -10.92
C PHE A 279 -13.00 -4.92 -11.38
N TYR A 280 -12.92 -3.94 -10.50
CA TYR A 280 -13.11 -2.55 -10.87
C TYR A 280 -11.82 -1.86 -11.37
N ASN A 281 -10.64 -2.50 -11.22
CA ASN A 281 -9.39 -2.04 -11.84
C ASN A 281 -9.15 -2.65 -13.25
N ILE A 282 -10.03 -3.48 -13.76
CA ILE A 282 -9.96 -4.02 -15.13
C ILE A 282 -9.82 -2.93 -16.21
N PRO A 283 -10.50 -1.77 -16.11
CA PRO A 283 -10.32 -0.68 -17.07
C PRO A 283 -8.85 -0.25 -17.26
N GLU A 284 -8.00 -0.39 -16.24
CA GLU A 284 -6.57 -0.07 -16.35
C GLU A 284 -5.86 -0.99 -17.35
N GLY A 285 -6.16 -2.30 -17.33
CA GLY A 285 -5.57 -3.28 -18.22
C GLY A 285 -6.03 -3.18 -19.66
N VAL A 286 -7.25 -2.69 -19.88
CA VAL A 286 -7.83 -2.50 -21.22
C VAL A 286 -7.88 -1.02 -21.64
N ALA A 287 -7.11 -0.14 -20.99
CA ALA A 287 -7.14 1.30 -21.24
C ALA A 287 -6.76 1.66 -22.70
N ALA A 288 -5.76 1.01 -23.26
CA ALA A 288 -5.33 1.26 -24.63
C ALA A 288 -6.39 0.82 -25.67
N PRO A 289 -6.91 -0.42 -25.64
CA PRO A 289 -7.99 -0.80 -26.55
C PRO A 289 -9.30 -0.02 -26.31
N LEU A 290 -9.61 0.37 -25.08
CA LEU A 290 -10.77 1.22 -24.78
C LEU A 290 -10.59 2.63 -25.42
N ALA A 291 -9.44 3.26 -25.24
CA ALA A 291 -9.16 4.56 -25.84
C ALA A 291 -9.26 4.50 -27.36
N ALA A 292 -8.71 3.47 -28.00
CA ALA A 292 -8.81 3.25 -29.43
C ALA A 292 -10.28 3.08 -29.89
N ALA A 293 -11.09 2.31 -29.16
CA ALA A 293 -12.51 2.10 -29.43
C ALA A 293 -13.33 3.41 -29.30
N LEU A 294 -12.89 4.33 -28.45
CA LEU A 294 -13.52 5.64 -28.26
C LEU A 294 -12.96 6.74 -29.20
N GLY A 295 -12.10 6.37 -30.16
CA GLY A 295 -11.46 7.30 -31.09
C GLY A 295 -10.39 8.20 -30.45
N GLY A 296 -9.90 7.82 -29.26
CA GLY A 296 -8.89 8.56 -28.53
C GLY A 296 -7.48 8.00 -28.74
N GLY A 297 -6.47 8.88 -28.57
CA GLY A 297 -5.04 8.52 -28.62
C GLY A 297 -4.42 8.37 -27.24
N ALA A 298 -3.10 8.59 -27.17
CA ALA A 298 -2.30 8.46 -25.94
C ALA A 298 -2.82 9.31 -24.77
N VAL A 299 -3.30 10.52 -25.04
CA VAL A 299 -3.90 11.40 -24.02
C VAL A 299 -5.13 10.75 -23.38
N ALA A 300 -5.98 10.11 -24.19
CA ALA A 300 -7.16 9.42 -23.69
C ALA A 300 -6.77 8.24 -22.77
N VAL A 301 -5.74 7.47 -23.12
CA VAL A 301 -5.21 6.40 -22.24
C VAL A 301 -4.74 6.98 -20.90
N GLY A 302 -4.00 8.09 -20.93
CA GLY A 302 -3.55 8.77 -19.71
C GLY A 302 -4.71 9.19 -18.82
N PHE A 303 -5.78 9.77 -19.37
CA PHE A 303 -6.96 10.15 -18.60
C PHE A 303 -7.78 8.95 -18.11
N ILE A 304 -7.91 7.88 -18.92
CA ILE A 304 -8.59 6.63 -18.49
C ILE A 304 -7.90 6.03 -17.26
N LEU A 305 -6.57 6.06 -17.20
CA LEU A 305 -5.81 5.60 -16.06
C LEU A 305 -5.82 6.58 -14.87
N ALA A 306 -5.85 7.89 -15.15
CA ALA A 306 -5.87 8.92 -14.12
C ALA A 306 -7.24 9.06 -13.43
N ALA A 307 -8.34 8.83 -14.16
CA ALA A 307 -9.69 9.07 -13.64
C ALA A 307 -10.04 8.24 -12.40
N PRO A 308 -9.83 6.89 -12.36
CA PRO A 308 -10.08 6.12 -11.15
C PRO A 308 -9.15 6.51 -10.00
N ALA A 309 -7.87 6.78 -10.27
CA ALA A 309 -6.92 7.22 -9.25
C ALA A 309 -7.28 8.58 -8.65
N PHE A 310 -7.77 9.52 -9.47
CA PHE A 310 -8.30 10.80 -9.03
C PHE A 310 -9.55 10.61 -8.16
N GLY A 311 -10.48 9.79 -8.64
CA GLY A 311 -11.69 9.44 -7.88
C GLY A 311 -11.37 8.83 -6.52
N ALA A 312 -10.44 7.86 -6.46
CA ALA A 312 -10.00 7.23 -5.23
C ALA A 312 -9.40 8.25 -4.24
N SER A 313 -8.62 9.21 -4.74
CA SER A 313 -8.05 10.30 -3.93
C SER A 313 -9.15 11.19 -3.34
N VAL A 314 -10.11 11.63 -4.15
CA VAL A 314 -11.26 12.45 -3.70
C VAL A 314 -12.12 11.67 -2.72
N GLY A 315 -12.44 10.41 -3.06
CA GLY A 315 -13.24 9.52 -2.21
C GLY A 315 -12.58 9.29 -0.84
N ALA A 316 -11.27 9.01 -0.83
CA ALA A 316 -10.50 8.80 0.39
C ALA A 316 -10.50 10.04 1.30
N ILE A 317 -10.27 11.23 0.74
CA ILE A 317 -10.30 12.49 1.49
C ILE A 317 -11.71 12.76 2.04
N ALA A 318 -12.73 12.69 1.20
CA ALA A 318 -14.11 12.93 1.60
C ALA A 318 -14.57 11.94 2.67
N PHE A 319 -14.31 10.65 2.48
CA PHE A 319 -14.71 9.60 3.41
C PHE A 319 -13.98 9.70 4.76
N SER A 320 -12.70 10.06 4.73
CA SER A 320 -11.92 10.26 5.96
C SER A 320 -12.34 11.53 6.72
N ARG A 321 -12.77 12.58 6.01
CA ARG A 321 -13.13 13.88 6.62
C ARG A 321 -14.55 13.91 7.15
N PHE A 322 -15.52 13.32 6.42
CA PHE A 322 -16.94 13.50 6.68
C PHE A 322 -17.63 12.28 7.28
N ALA A 323 -17.09 11.06 7.11
CA ALA A 323 -17.71 9.86 7.65
C ALA A 323 -17.16 9.49 9.04
N ALA A 324 -18.05 9.30 10.03
CA ALA A 324 -17.68 8.77 11.34
C ALA A 324 -17.20 7.31 11.23
N PRO A 325 -16.34 6.82 12.14
CA PRO A 325 -15.79 5.45 12.08
C PRO A 325 -16.87 4.36 11.95
N ALA A 326 -17.96 4.46 12.71
CA ALA A 326 -19.07 3.51 12.62
C ALA A 326 -19.76 3.54 11.25
N THR A 327 -19.93 4.73 10.68
CA THR A 327 -20.49 4.95 9.34
C THR A 327 -19.60 4.32 8.28
N ARG A 328 -18.28 4.47 8.39
CA ARG A 328 -17.32 3.87 7.45
C ARG A 328 -17.46 2.35 7.37
N VAL A 329 -17.56 1.70 8.52
CA VAL A 329 -17.75 0.24 8.59
C VAL A 329 -19.11 -0.19 8.02
N ARG A 330 -20.17 0.59 8.27
CA ARG A 330 -21.52 0.31 7.75
C ARG A 330 -21.57 0.39 6.23
N TRP A 331 -20.95 1.42 5.64
CA TRP A 331 -20.99 1.68 4.21
C TRP A 331 -19.96 0.89 3.39
N MET A 332 -19.08 0.12 4.03
CA MET A 332 -18.00 -0.62 3.37
C MET A 332 -18.52 -1.54 2.25
N SER A 333 -19.54 -2.39 2.52
CA SER A 333 -20.09 -3.30 1.51
C SER A 333 -20.94 -2.59 0.44
N PRO A 334 -21.82 -1.62 0.77
CA PRO A 334 -22.53 -0.85 -0.25
C PRO A 334 -21.63 -0.10 -1.22
N LEU A 335 -20.56 0.54 -0.70
CA LEU A 335 -19.60 1.27 -1.54
C LEU A 335 -18.79 0.32 -2.42
N ALA A 336 -18.40 -0.86 -1.91
CA ALA A 336 -17.73 -1.89 -2.69
C ALA A 336 -18.61 -2.38 -3.86
N ALA A 337 -19.90 -2.58 -3.61
CA ALA A 337 -20.86 -2.93 -4.66
C ALA A 337 -21.04 -1.78 -5.67
N ALA A 338 -21.12 -0.53 -5.20
CA ALA A 338 -21.25 0.66 -6.06
C ALA A 338 -20.02 0.87 -6.95
N ALA A 339 -18.80 0.64 -6.43
CA ALA A 339 -17.57 0.73 -7.21
C ALA A 339 -17.58 -0.19 -8.44
N CYS A 340 -18.12 -1.40 -8.27
CA CYS A 340 -18.29 -2.34 -9.37
C CYS A 340 -19.52 -2.01 -10.23
N ALA A 341 -20.66 -1.67 -9.61
CA ALA A 341 -21.94 -1.49 -10.30
C ALA A 341 -21.92 -0.32 -11.29
N VAL A 342 -21.22 0.76 -10.99
CA VAL A 342 -21.11 1.90 -11.90
C VAL A 342 -20.46 1.52 -13.24
N LEU A 343 -19.60 0.50 -13.25
CA LEU A 343 -18.93 0.02 -14.47
C LEU A 343 -19.90 -0.75 -15.39
N ILE A 344 -21.05 -1.23 -14.89
CA ILE A 344 -22.07 -1.88 -15.72
C ILE A 344 -22.59 -0.92 -16.79
N LEU A 345 -22.58 0.40 -16.51
CA LEU A 345 -23.02 1.43 -17.46
C LEU A 345 -22.17 1.51 -18.74
N PHE A 346 -20.99 0.87 -18.76
CA PHE A 346 -20.19 0.75 -19.99
C PHE A 346 -20.90 -0.09 -21.08
N VAL A 347 -21.94 -0.87 -20.75
CA VAL A 347 -22.77 -1.57 -21.73
C VAL A 347 -23.39 -0.60 -22.75
N PHE A 348 -23.67 0.64 -22.34
CA PHE A 348 -24.25 1.69 -23.19
C PHE A 348 -23.23 2.38 -24.09
N ARG A 349 -21.97 1.94 -24.11
CA ARG A 349 -20.85 2.54 -24.91
C ARG A 349 -20.72 4.05 -24.73
N PRO A 350 -20.52 4.53 -23.50
CA PRO A 350 -20.47 5.96 -23.22
C PRO A 350 -19.31 6.61 -23.99
N PRO A 351 -19.49 7.85 -24.50
CA PRO A 351 -18.38 8.62 -25.07
C PRO A 351 -17.33 8.92 -24.01
N LEU A 352 -16.10 9.25 -24.45
CA LEU A 352 -14.94 9.41 -23.56
C LEU A 352 -15.21 10.28 -22.32
N PRO A 353 -15.85 11.47 -22.40
CA PRO A 353 -16.10 12.27 -21.19
C PRO A 353 -16.96 11.55 -20.16
N ILE A 354 -18.00 10.86 -20.59
CA ILE A 354 -18.88 10.09 -19.70
C ILE A 354 -18.14 8.87 -19.14
N ALA A 355 -17.33 8.18 -19.98
CA ALA A 355 -16.49 7.07 -19.52
C ALA A 355 -15.52 7.51 -18.41
N LEU A 356 -14.88 8.67 -18.54
CA LEU A 356 -14.00 9.22 -17.50
C LEU A 356 -14.75 9.54 -16.21
N VAL A 357 -15.98 10.08 -16.29
CA VAL A 357 -16.82 10.31 -15.11
C VAL A 357 -17.18 8.98 -14.43
N LEU A 358 -17.57 7.96 -15.18
CA LEU A 358 -17.90 6.65 -14.62
C LEU A 358 -16.69 5.99 -13.95
N LEU A 359 -15.51 6.06 -14.55
CA LEU A 359 -14.26 5.59 -13.97
C LEU A 359 -13.90 6.37 -12.69
N GLY A 360 -14.05 7.70 -12.72
CA GLY A 360 -13.86 8.54 -11.55
C GLY A 360 -14.82 8.21 -10.42
N LEU A 361 -16.10 7.96 -10.71
CA LEU A 361 -17.10 7.53 -9.72
C LEU A 361 -16.76 6.16 -9.13
N SER A 362 -16.33 5.20 -9.95
CA SER A 362 -15.84 3.91 -9.48
C SER A 362 -14.69 4.10 -8.49
N GLY A 363 -13.73 4.98 -8.82
CA GLY A 363 -12.64 5.35 -7.91
C GLY A 363 -13.12 6.03 -6.64
N ILE A 364 -14.10 6.95 -6.68
CA ILE A 364 -14.66 7.58 -5.47
C ILE A 364 -15.20 6.52 -4.51
N PHE A 365 -15.90 5.53 -5.03
CA PHE A 365 -16.46 4.45 -4.23
C PHE A 365 -15.40 3.49 -3.68
N ASP A 366 -14.18 3.45 -4.24
CA ASP A 366 -13.05 2.68 -3.72
C ASP A 366 -12.62 3.12 -2.30
N CYS A 367 -13.05 4.28 -1.81
CA CYS A 367 -12.79 4.76 -0.46
C CYS A 367 -13.15 3.75 0.65
N TYR A 368 -14.00 2.75 0.39
CA TYR A 368 -14.29 1.67 1.33
C TYR A 368 -13.05 0.86 1.72
N GLN A 369 -12.03 0.81 0.87
CA GLN A 369 -10.75 0.15 1.15
C GLN A 369 -10.09 0.67 2.44
N LEU A 370 -10.27 1.95 2.76
CA LEU A 370 -9.78 2.52 4.02
C LEU A 370 -10.42 1.83 5.23
N ALA A 371 -11.74 1.62 5.19
CA ALA A 371 -12.47 0.96 6.26
C ALA A 371 -12.16 -0.54 6.31
N ALA A 372 -12.04 -1.19 5.14
CA ALA A 372 -11.69 -2.60 5.03
C ALA A 372 -10.30 -2.87 5.63
N ASN A 373 -9.30 -2.06 5.25
CA ASN A 373 -7.93 -2.16 5.74
C ASN A 373 -7.86 -1.90 7.26
N ALA A 374 -8.49 -0.83 7.75
CA ALA A 374 -8.55 -0.51 9.17
C ALA A 374 -9.21 -1.65 9.98
N SER A 375 -10.32 -2.21 9.50
CA SER A 375 -11.01 -3.32 10.14
C SER A 375 -10.16 -4.59 10.17
N PHE A 376 -9.46 -4.89 9.08
CA PHE A 376 -8.56 -6.03 8.96
C PHE A 376 -7.39 -5.92 9.95
N VAL A 377 -6.72 -4.76 9.99
CA VAL A 377 -5.59 -4.52 10.91
C VAL A 377 -6.02 -4.59 12.37
N ALA A 378 -7.19 -4.00 12.70
CA ALA A 378 -7.72 -4.02 14.07
C ALA A 378 -8.09 -5.44 14.55
N ALA A 379 -8.58 -6.29 13.66
CA ALA A 379 -8.94 -7.67 13.98
C ALA A 379 -7.74 -8.63 14.00
N THR A 380 -6.56 -8.21 13.50
CA THR A 380 -5.40 -9.09 13.38
C THR A 380 -4.54 -9.04 14.64
N PRO A 381 -4.26 -10.19 15.29
CA PRO A 381 -3.33 -10.27 16.42
C PRO A 381 -1.95 -9.71 16.07
N ALA A 382 -1.34 -8.94 16.98
CA ALA A 382 -0.08 -8.24 16.73
C ALA A 382 1.04 -9.16 16.19
N ARG A 383 1.13 -10.39 16.73
CA ARG A 383 2.13 -11.40 16.34
C ARG A 383 2.01 -11.92 14.90
N LEU A 384 0.82 -11.86 14.30
CA LEU A 384 0.56 -12.37 12.94
C LEU A 384 0.26 -11.25 11.94
N ARG A 385 0.29 -9.97 12.37
CA ARG A 385 -0.15 -8.82 11.57
C ARG A 385 0.61 -8.70 10.24
N GLY A 386 1.93 -8.83 10.27
CA GLY A 386 2.74 -8.74 9.05
C GLY A 386 2.41 -9.84 8.04
N GLN A 387 2.28 -11.09 8.51
CA GLN A 387 1.96 -12.24 7.64
C GLN A 387 0.53 -12.16 7.09
N ALA A 388 -0.45 -11.83 7.93
CA ALA A 388 -1.85 -11.67 7.53
C ALA A 388 -2.00 -10.53 6.50
N PHE A 389 -1.34 -9.40 6.73
CA PHE A 389 -1.33 -8.28 5.78
C PHE A 389 -0.65 -8.66 4.46
N GLY A 390 0.45 -9.40 4.51
CA GLY A 390 1.12 -9.93 3.33
C GLY A 390 0.22 -10.85 2.49
N ILE A 391 -0.59 -11.73 3.14
CA ILE A 391 -1.57 -12.58 2.47
C ILE A 391 -2.67 -11.73 1.80
N ALA A 392 -3.23 -10.76 2.52
CA ALA A 392 -4.30 -9.92 2.00
C ALA A 392 -3.83 -9.08 0.81
N GLN A 393 -2.67 -8.43 0.93
CA GLN A 393 -2.10 -7.58 -0.12
C GLN A 393 -1.63 -8.40 -1.32
N GLY A 394 -0.99 -9.56 -1.06
CA GLY A 394 -0.54 -10.46 -2.11
C GLY A 394 -1.67 -11.03 -2.93
N GLY A 395 -2.72 -11.51 -2.26
CA GLY A 395 -3.92 -11.99 -2.94
C GLY A 395 -4.61 -10.91 -3.76
N MET A 396 -4.64 -9.68 -3.27
CA MET A 396 -5.17 -8.53 -4.02
C MET A 396 -4.34 -8.26 -5.29
N SER A 397 -3.03 -8.15 -5.17
CA SER A 397 -2.15 -7.85 -6.32
C SER A 397 -2.13 -8.98 -7.36
N LEU A 398 -2.09 -10.24 -6.92
CA LEU A 398 -2.15 -11.39 -7.81
C LEU A 398 -3.54 -11.49 -8.49
N GLY A 399 -4.61 -11.34 -7.71
CA GLY A 399 -5.98 -11.35 -8.23
C GLY A 399 -6.21 -10.24 -9.26
N GLN A 400 -5.70 -9.04 -9.01
CA GLN A 400 -5.74 -7.91 -9.94
C GLN A 400 -4.96 -8.21 -11.22
N GLY A 401 -3.74 -8.74 -11.11
CA GLY A 401 -2.93 -9.11 -12.27
C GLY A 401 -3.61 -10.18 -13.13
N VAL A 402 -4.15 -11.23 -12.52
CA VAL A 402 -4.90 -12.29 -13.23
C VAL A 402 -6.15 -11.71 -13.90
N ALA A 403 -6.93 -10.90 -13.19
CA ALA A 403 -8.14 -10.28 -13.75
C ALA A 403 -7.83 -9.38 -14.95
N ILE A 404 -6.75 -8.60 -14.89
CA ILE A 404 -6.28 -7.75 -15.99
C ILE A 404 -5.91 -8.60 -17.22
N VAL A 405 -5.16 -9.69 -17.04
CA VAL A 405 -4.78 -10.58 -18.16
C VAL A 405 -5.99 -11.28 -18.75
N VAL A 406 -6.91 -11.77 -17.92
CA VAL A 406 -8.17 -12.39 -18.39
C VAL A 406 -9.01 -11.36 -19.15
N ALA A 407 -9.10 -10.13 -18.65
CA ALA A 407 -9.84 -9.07 -19.35
C ALA A 407 -9.19 -8.71 -20.68
N GLY A 408 -7.86 -8.68 -20.76
CA GLY A 408 -7.12 -8.51 -22.02
C GLY A 408 -7.43 -9.62 -23.03
N ALA A 409 -7.44 -10.88 -22.59
CA ALA A 409 -7.80 -12.02 -23.43
C ALA A 409 -9.26 -11.94 -23.95
N LEU A 410 -10.18 -11.52 -23.08
CA LEU A 410 -11.57 -11.30 -23.48
C LEU A 410 -11.71 -10.13 -24.46
N ALA A 411 -10.91 -9.07 -24.29
CA ALA A 411 -10.92 -7.90 -25.15
C ALA A 411 -10.34 -8.15 -26.56
N GLU A 412 -9.71 -9.31 -26.81
CA GLU A 412 -9.36 -9.78 -28.16
C GLU A 412 -10.59 -10.14 -28.99
N HIS A 413 -11.67 -10.62 -28.33
CA HIS A 413 -12.86 -11.16 -28.99
C HIS A 413 -14.10 -10.29 -28.76
N TYR A 414 -14.11 -9.52 -27.68
CA TYR A 414 -15.24 -8.70 -27.28
C TYR A 414 -14.84 -7.23 -27.18
N ALA A 415 -15.79 -6.33 -27.40
CA ALA A 415 -15.54 -4.89 -27.25
C ALA A 415 -15.10 -4.55 -25.81
N PRO A 416 -14.07 -3.69 -25.62
CA PRO A 416 -13.52 -3.38 -24.29
C PRO A 416 -14.56 -2.86 -23.29
N ASN A 417 -15.53 -2.08 -23.75
CA ASN A 417 -16.65 -1.60 -22.92
C ASN A 417 -17.53 -2.74 -22.38
N LEU A 418 -17.74 -3.82 -23.15
CA LEU A 418 -18.49 -4.99 -22.70
C LEU A 418 -17.69 -5.77 -21.65
N VAL A 419 -16.37 -5.91 -21.84
CA VAL A 419 -15.48 -6.55 -20.86
C VAL A 419 -15.50 -5.77 -19.54
N ILE A 420 -15.48 -4.45 -19.57
CA ILE A 420 -15.59 -3.60 -18.37
C ILE A 420 -16.97 -3.78 -17.72
N ALA A 421 -18.05 -3.75 -18.50
CA ALA A 421 -19.40 -3.89 -17.97
C ALA A 421 -19.63 -5.27 -17.32
N THR A 422 -19.16 -6.34 -17.93
CA THR A 422 -19.27 -7.70 -17.38
C THR A 422 -18.44 -7.88 -16.12
N SER A 423 -17.22 -7.32 -16.08
CA SER A 423 -16.42 -7.33 -14.86
C SER A 423 -17.10 -6.57 -13.71
N GLY A 424 -17.70 -5.42 -14.01
CA GLY A 424 -18.48 -4.66 -13.05
C GLY A 424 -19.66 -5.46 -12.51
N ALA A 425 -20.39 -6.18 -13.38
CA ALA A 425 -21.52 -7.02 -12.99
C ALA A 425 -21.07 -8.18 -12.07
N VAL A 426 -20.01 -8.91 -12.45
CA VAL A 426 -19.45 -9.99 -11.64
C VAL A 426 -18.96 -9.49 -10.29
N GLY A 427 -18.23 -8.36 -10.28
CA GLY A 427 -17.76 -7.71 -9.07
C GLY A 427 -18.88 -7.25 -8.15
N ALA A 428 -19.95 -6.67 -8.69
CA ALA A 428 -21.13 -6.26 -7.92
C ALA A 428 -21.86 -7.47 -7.29
N VAL A 429 -22.05 -8.56 -8.05
CA VAL A 429 -22.63 -9.81 -7.51
C VAL A 429 -21.73 -10.37 -6.40
N ALA A 430 -20.41 -10.40 -6.60
CA ALA A 430 -19.46 -10.85 -5.57
C ALA A 430 -19.52 -9.98 -4.32
N ALA A 431 -19.59 -8.64 -4.47
CA ALA A 431 -19.72 -7.70 -3.34
C ALA A 431 -21.02 -7.96 -2.54
N ILE A 432 -22.13 -8.19 -3.23
CA ILE A 432 -23.42 -8.49 -2.62
C ILE A 432 -23.36 -9.84 -1.88
N ALA A 433 -22.77 -10.88 -2.50
CA ALA A 433 -22.59 -12.18 -1.85
C ALA A 433 -21.76 -12.10 -0.57
N ILE A 434 -20.66 -11.32 -0.58
CA ILE A 434 -19.83 -11.07 0.61
C ILE A 434 -20.65 -10.32 1.68
N ALA A 435 -21.47 -9.34 1.28
CA ALA A 435 -22.34 -8.60 2.20
C ALA A 435 -23.37 -9.49 2.91
N PHE A 436 -24.00 -10.42 2.18
CA PHE A 436 -24.92 -11.42 2.77
C PHE A 436 -24.18 -12.37 3.72
N GLY A 437 -22.97 -12.82 3.36
CA GLY A 437 -22.13 -13.62 4.25
C GLY A 437 -21.80 -12.89 5.57
N ARG A 438 -21.61 -11.57 5.52
CA ARG A 438 -21.41 -10.72 6.70
C ARG A 438 -22.65 -10.65 7.61
N LEU A 439 -23.83 -10.57 7.02
CA LEU A 439 -25.09 -10.53 7.79
C LEU A 439 -25.36 -11.84 8.52
N ARG A 440 -25.01 -12.99 7.92
CA ARG A 440 -25.16 -14.32 8.53
C ARG A 440 -24.11 -14.62 9.61
N ALA A 441 -22.99 -13.91 9.62
CA ALA A 441 -21.90 -14.10 10.60
C ALA A 441 -22.01 -13.18 11.83
N ARG A 442 -23.00 -12.29 11.85
CA ARG A 442 -23.40 -11.46 13.01
C ARG A 442 -24.47 -12.13 13.83
#